data_dd8a8bc9b61f8a170c2edef030f220d6
#
_entry.id   dd8a8bc9b61f8a170c2edef030f220d6
#
_cell.length_a   1.000
_cell.length_b   1.000
_cell.length_c   1.000
_cell.angle_alpha   90.00
_cell.angle_beta   90.00
_cell.angle_gamma   90.00
#
_symmetry.space_group_name_H-M   'P 1'
#
loop_
_entity.id
_entity.type
_entity.pdbx_description
1 polymer ?
#
loop_
_entity_poly.entity_id
_entity_poly.type
_entity_poly.pdbx_seq_one_letter_code
_entity_poly.pdbx_strand_id
1 'polypeptide(L)'
;EVLQLEHVGIHDSFFELGGDSILSMQIIARAYKAGLQISASQFFQYPTIAELALVAIPSQQVLAEQGPVSGPIMLTPVQSWFFAQEFAEPHHWNQAMMLMAPADIQSDVLRESLQALVRHHDALRLVFERDAQGWHGQICPPEQYDLMPVVDLSDLPVEQRSVELERIAAEAQGSLDLARAPRLCAIFFDLGEELGKRLLMIINYPSIDGVSWRILLDDLQTAYHQLQHGYELSLPHKTSSYQQWGQRLNEYAQTPQLLQELSYWEQHIRAGKDLPIDKPGGENIEASTRVVKRQLSPEATSALLYDVPKPFHTQINDVLLSTLSEALWRWYRLDEVLIDLEGHGREDLFADVNISRTVGWFTSCFPVLLKRQSDQLEHTLIETKEQLRKMPQHGIGYWILRYLSPEPQARQTLEALPQAQIRFNYLGQFDQVLSGDSLFQRAAESAGPTHSPKGHRDHILVIESMIAEGCLQIEFRYSSNLHFADNIELLADHYLRVLHELIAYCLSPGVGCFSPSDFPLIQFDDSAFAELAKQIEYLDLV
;
A
#
# COMPACT_ATOMS: atom_id res chain seq x y z
N GLU A 1 -10.93 7.26 -17.40
CA GLU A 1 -9.48 7.00 -17.47
C GLU A 1 -8.97 6.23 -16.25
N VAL A 2 -9.05 6.77 -15.00
CA VAL A 2 -8.52 6.09 -13.81
C VAL A 2 -9.26 4.77 -13.53
N LEU A 3 -10.57 4.74 -13.69
CA LEU A 3 -11.38 3.52 -13.53
C LEU A 3 -11.42 2.66 -14.80
N GLN A 4 -10.78 3.08 -15.89
CA GLN A 4 -10.81 2.42 -17.22
C GLN A 4 -12.22 2.16 -17.76
N LEU A 5 -13.19 2.99 -17.36
CA LEU A 5 -14.56 2.94 -17.86
C LEU A 5 -14.75 3.90 -19.04
N GLU A 6 -15.52 3.49 -20.05
CA GLU A 6 -15.84 4.35 -21.19
C GLU A 6 -16.73 5.54 -20.79
N HIS A 7 -17.66 5.31 -19.87
CA HIS A 7 -18.59 6.33 -19.37
C HIS A 7 -18.76 6.21 -17.87
N VAL A 8 -18.85 7.35 -17.19
CA VAL A 8 -19.16 7.47 -15.76
C VAL A 8 -20.28 8.51 -15.62
N GLY A 9 -21.38 8.11 -14.99
CA GLY A 9 -22.46 9.02 -14.65
C GLY A 9 -22.07 9.97 -13.51
N ILE A 10 -22.61 11.18 -13.52
CA ILE A 10 -22.28 12.16 -12.47
C ILE A 10 -22.81 11.77 -11.07
N HIS A 11 -23.76 10.85 -11.01
CA HIS A 11 -24.36 10.33 -9.79
C HIS A 11 -23.90 8.90 -9.45
N ASP A 12 -22.99 8.32 -10.26
CA ASP A 12 -22.44 7.01 -9.96
C ASP A 12 -21.45 7.13 -8.78
N SER A 13 -21.56 6.21 -7.82
CA SER A 13 -20.63 6.15 -6.70
C SER A 13 -19.28 5.63 -7.16
N PHE A 14 -18.21 6.36 -6.82
CA PHE A 14 -16.83 5.99 -7.12
C PHE A 14 -16.48 4.56 -6.64
N PHE A 15 -16.92 4.20 -5.43
CA PHE A 15 -16.63 2.89 -4.85
C PHE A 15 -17.44 1.77 -5.52
N GLU A 16 -18.70 2.02 -5.90
CA GLU A 16 -19.53 1.07 -6.66
C GLU A 16 -19.03 0.86 -8.09
N LEU A 17 -18.26 1.80 -8.61
CA LEU A 17 -17.56 1.69 -9.90
C LEU A 17 -16.18 1.03 -9.77
N GLY A 18 -15.89 0.36 -8.65
CA GLY A 18 -14.63 -0.35 -8.40
C GLY A 18 -13.47 0.56 -7.95
N GLY A 19 -13.77 1.77 -7.50
CA GLY A 19 -12.79 2.66 -6.91
C GLY A 19 -12.33 2.18 -5.54
N ASP A 20 -11.07 2.41 -5.23
CA ASP A 20 -10.46 2.15 -3.94
C ASP A 20 -9.67 3.38 -3.43
N SER A 21 -9.16 3.31 -2.20
CA SER A 21 -8.41 4.41 -1.60
C SER A 21 -7.14 4.79 -2.39
N ILE A 22 -6.54 3.84 -3.09
CA ILE A 22 -5.34 4.08 -3.89
C ILE A 22 -5.70 4.77 -5.21
N LEU A 23 -6.81 4.37 -5.85
CA LEU A 23 -7.33 5.03 -7.05
C LEU A 23 -7.82 6.44 -6.77
N SER A 24 -8.43 6.68 -5.60
CA SER A 24 -8.83 8.03 -5.19
C SER A 24 -7.64 8.98 -5.15
N MET A 25 -6.46 8.53 -4.67
CA MET A 25 -5.25 9.35 -4.67
C MET A 25 -4.79 9.73 -6.08
N GLN A 26 -4.96 8.84 -7.07
CA GLN A 26 -4.65 9.19 -8.47
C GLN A 26 -5.61 10.26 -9.03
N ILE A 27 -6.90 10.15 -8.71
CA ILE A 27 -7.89 11.16 -9.12
C ILE A 27 -7.57 12.51 -8.46
N ILE A 28 -7.24 12.52 -7.17
CA ILE A 28 -6.84 13.72 -6.42
C ILE A 28 -5.61 14.37 -7.07
N ALA A 29 -4.59 13.58 -7.40
CA ALA A 29 -3.39 14.08 -8.07
C ALA A 29 -3.70 14.68 -9.46
N ARG A 30 -4.58 14.04 -10.25
CA ARG A 30 -5.01 14.55 -11.56
C ARG A 30 -5.88 15.80 -11.44
N ALA A 31 -6.81 15.83 -10.47
CA ALA A 31 -7.63 16.99 -10.17
C ALA A 31 -6.77 18.20 -9.79
N TYR A 32 -5.77 17.98 -8.93
CA TYR A 32 -4.81 19.02 -8.55
C TYR A 32 -4.04 19.56 -9.76
N LYS A 33 -3.57 18.69 -10.66
CA LYS A 33 -2.92 19.07 -11.93
C LYS A 33 -3.86 19.89 -12.83
N ALA A 34 -5.16 19.60 -12.78
CA ALA A 34 -6.20 20.34 -13.50
C ALA A 34 -6.64 21.63 -12.79
N GLY A 35 -6.05 22.01 -11.66
CA GLY A 35 -6.37 23.22 -10.91
C GLY A 35 -7.52 23.08 -9.92
N LEU A 36 -7.89 21.84 -9.53
CA LEU A 36 -8.91 21.55 -8.53
C LEU A 36 -8.28 20.88 -7.31
N GLN A 37 -8.61 21.35 -6.13
CA GLN A 37 -8.24 20.70 -4.88
C GLN A 37 -9.42 19.91 -4.34
N ILE A 38 -9.20 18.61 -4.15
CA ILE A 38 -10.12 17.64 -3.55
C ILE A 38 -9.30 16.86 -2.52
N SER A 39 -9.86 16.61 -1.36
CA SER A 39 -9.21 15.83 -0.30
C SER A 39 -9.62 14.35 -0.36
N ALA A 40 -8.81 13.46 0.23
CA ALA A 40 -9.16 12.04 0.34
C ALA A 40 -10.43 11.86 1.18
N SER A 41 -10.57 12.61 2.28
CA SER A 41 -11.79 12.56 3.11
C SER A 41 -13.05 12.99 2.36
N GLN A 42 -12.93 13.97 1.43
CA GLN A 42 -14.05 14.37 0.58
C GLN A 42 -14.47 13.26 -0.39
N PHE A 43 -13.54 12.45 -0.89
CA PHE A 43 -13.88 11.29 -1.72
C PHE A 43 -14.74 10.26 -0.98
N PHE A 44 -14.44 10.03 0.30
CA PHE A 44 -15.21 9.10 1.13
C PHE A 44 -16.58 9.67 1.50
N GLN A 45 -16.65 10.98 1.76
CA GLN A 45 -17.87 11.65 2.18
C GLN A 45 -18.80 11.98 1.01
N TYR A 46 -18.25 12.21 -0.18
CA TYR A 46 -18.96 12.65 -1.39
C TYR A 46 -18.53 11.79 -2.58
N PRO A 47 -18.97 10.51 -2.64
CA PRO A 47 -18.42 9.53 -3.57
C PRO A 47 -18.85 9.71 -5.03
N THR A 48 -19.67 10.71 -5.36
CA THR A 48 -20.12 10.98 -6.73
C THR A 48 -19.50 12.25 -7.31
N ILE A 49 -19.41 12.35 -8.64
CA ILE A 49 -18.91 13.57 -9.30
C ILE A 49 -19.79 14.78 -8.97
N ALA A 50 -21.12 14.60 -8.91
CA ALA A 50 -22.06 15.69 -8.61
C ALA A 50 -21.82 16.26 -7.21
N GLU A 51 -21.57 15.41 -6.21
CA GLU A 51 -21.31 15.83 -4.84
C GLU A 51 -19.90 16.44 -4.70
N LEU A 52 -18.87 15.79 -5.28
CA LEU A 52 -17.50 16.30 -5.26
C LEU A 52 -17.40 17.69 -5.91
N ALA A 53 -18.15 17.94 -6.96
CA ALA A 53 -18.17 19.25 -7.63
C ALA A 53 -18.67 20.38 -6.73
N LEU A 54 -19.46 20.10 -5.69
CA LEU A 54 -19.94 21.10 -4.74
C LEU A 54 -18.91 21.47 -3.68
N VAL A 55 -17.94 20.58 -3.41
CA VAL A 55 -16.94 20.74 -2.36
C VAL A 55 -15.52 20.93 -2.90
N ALA A 56 -15.30 20.64 -4.20
CA ALA A 56 -14.04 20.92 -4.86
C ALA A 56 -13.79 22.44 -4.90
N ILE A 57 -12.61 22.85 -4.50
CA ILE A 57 -12.20 24.26 -4.53
C ILE A 57 -11.10 24.43 -5.60
N PRO A 58 -10.95 25.66 -6.16
CA PRO A 58 -9.77 25.94 -6.97
C PRO A 58 -8.51 25.61 -6.16
N SER A 59 -7.59 24.86 -6.76
CA SER A 59 -6.33 24.56 -6.08
C SER A 59 -5.65 25.89 -5.78
N GLN A 60 -5.68 26.32 -4.51
CA GLN A 60 -4.68 27.27 -4.05
C GLN A 60 -3.37 26.49 -4.18
N GLN A 61 -2.52 26.91 -5.10
CA GLN A 61 -1.20 26.32 -5.21
C GLN A 61 -0.58 26.38 -3.82
N VAL A 62 -0.58 25.25 -3.10
CA VAL A 62 0.34 25.11 -1.97
C VAL A 62 1.69 25.33 -2.62
N LEU A 63 2.33 26.46 -2.31
CA LEU A 63 3.61 26.84 -2.90
C LEU A 63 4.68 25.90 -2.35
N ALA A 64 4.66 24.67 -2.86
CA ALA A 64 5.71 23.71 -2.56
C ALA A 64 7.03 24.17 -3.17
N GLU A 65 8.13 23.96 -2.46
CA GLU A 65 9.47 24.22 -2.96
C GLU A 65 9.71 23.43 -4.24
N GLN A 66 9.87 24.11 -5.36
CA GLN A 66 10.10 23.47 -6.67
C GLN A 66 11.56 23.11 -6.90
N GLY A 67 12.48 23.72 -6.15
CA GLY A 67 13.90 23.37 -6.15
C GLY A 67 14.18 22.04 -5.43
N PRO A 68 15.43 21.56 -5.47
CA PRO A 68 15.86 20.42 -4.68
C PRO A 68 15.81 20.73 -3.18
N VAL A 69 15.06 19.93 -2.41
CA VAL A 69 15.09 20.01 -0.95
C VAL A 69 16.30 19.21 -0.45
N SER A 70 16.97 19.71 0.59
CA SER A 70 18.09 19.06 1.25
C SER A 70 18.14 19.43 2.74
N GLY A 71 18.90 18.64 3.53
CA GLY A 71 19.07 18.87 4.97
C GLY A 71 18.40 17.80 5.83
N PRO A 72 18.40 17.99 7.16
CA PRO A 72 17.89 16.99 8.10
C PRO A 72 16.37 16.81 7.95
N ILE A 73 15.91 15.59 8.25
CA ILE A 73 14.48 15.26 8.33
C ILE A 73 14.13 14.80 9.74
N MET A 74 12.86 15.01 10.10
CA MET A 74 12.25 14.27 11.21
C MET A 74 11.82 12.90 10.69
N LEU A 75 12.20 11.82 11.37
CA LEU A 75 11.76 10.48 10.99
C LEU A 75 10.23 10.39 11.06
N THR A 76 9.65 9.77 10.05
CA THR A 76 8.22 9.44 10.06
C THR A 76 7.94 8.25 10.97
N PRO A 77 6.67 7.98 11.37
CA PRO A 77 6.34 6.83 12.22
C PRO A 77 6.84 5.50 11.66
N VAL A 78 6.67 5.28 10.35
CA VAL A 78 7.12 4.04 9.70
C VAL A 78 8.64 3.91 9.66
N GLN A 79 9.38 5.01 9.46
CA GLN A 79 10.83 4.98 9.54
C GLN A 79 11.30 4.72 10.98
N SER A 80 10.64 5.32 11.97
CA SER A 80 10.92 5.07 13.39
C SER A 80 10.65 3.61 13.77
N TRP A 81 9.52 3.03 13.28
CA TRP A 81 9.24 1.61 13.41
C TRP A 81 10.34 0.74 12.80
N PHE A 82 10.75 1.04 11.56
CA PHE A 82 11.77 0.28 10.83
C PHE A 82 13.10 0.22 11.61
N PHE A 83 13.58 1.36 12.10
CA PHE A 83 14.83 1.41 12.85
C PHE A 83 14.71 0.79 14.24
N ALA A 84 13.54 0.74 14.84
CA ALA A 84 13.28 0.05 16.11
C ALA A 84 13.30 -1.48 15.97
N GLN A 85 13.16 -2.04 14.76
CA GLN A 85 13.24 -3.49 14.53
C GLN A 85 14.66 -4.07 14.68
N GLU A 86 15.70 -3.24 14.63
CA GLU A 86 17.11 -3.66 14.71
C GLU A 86 17.48 -4.80 13.75
N PHE A 87 16.95 -4.74 12.50
CA PHE A 87 17.24 -5.74 11.47
C PHE A 87 18.76 -5.95 11.29
N ALA A 88 19.17 -7.21 11.10
CA ALA A 88 20.57 -7.57 10.98
C ALA A 88 21.30 -6.86 9.80
N GLU A 89 20.61 -6.68 8.68
CA GLU A 89 21.09 -6.00 7.48
C GLU A 89 20.03 -5.01 6.99
N PRO A 90 19.84 -3.85 7.65
CA PRO A 90 18.73 -2.93 7.35
C PRO A 90 18.86 -2.27 5.96
N HIS A 91 20.04 -2.27 5.36
CA HIS A 91 20.28 -1.82 4.00
C HIS A 91 19.73 -2.78 2.93
N HIS A 92 19.53 -4.06 3.25
CA HIS A 92 18.91 -5.07 2.39
C HIS A 92 17.45 -5.27 2.79
N TRP A 93 16.69 -4.17 2.71
CA TRP A 93 15.24 -4.12 2.84
C TRP A 93 14.72 -3.19 1.76
N ASN A 94 14.28 -3.78 0.64
CA ASN A 94 14.03 -3.06 -0.60
C ASN A 94 12.64 -3.37 -1.18
N GLN A 95 12.20 -2.49 -2.06
CA GLN A 95 11.22 -2.79 -3.08
C GLN A 95 11.94 -2.84 -4.43
N ALA A 96 11.52 -3.72 -5.31
CA ALA A 96 12.13 -3.86 -6.62
C ALA A 96 11.12 -4.23 -7.69
N MET A 97 11.40 -3.77 -8.91
CA MET A 97 10.65 -4.13 -10.11
C MET A 97 11.61 -4.58 -11.20
N MET A 98 11.27 -5.71 -11.85
CA MET A 98 11.86 -6.13 -13.12
C MET A 98 10.88 -5.78 -14.23
N LEU A 99 11.33 -4.94 -15.16
CA LEU A 99 10.50 -4.37 -16.22
C LEU A 99 11.02 -4.80 -17.59
N MET A 100 10.12 -5.18 -18.49
CA MET A 100 10.42 -5.30 -19.90
C MET A 100 10.49 -3.92 -20.52
N ALA A 101 11.54 -3.66 -21.29
CA ALA A 101 11.73 -2.41 -22.00
C ALA A 101 11.55 -2.61 -23.52
N PRO A 102 11.10 -1.60 -24.28
CA PRO A 102 11.00 -1.66 -25.72
C PRO A 102 12.34 -2.01 -26.39
N ALA A 103 12.28 -2.67 -27.56
CA ALA A 103 13.49 -3.06 -28.28
C ALA A 103 14.36 -1.87 -28.71
N ASP A 104 13.73 -0.74 -29.01
CA ASP A 104 14.35 0.50 -29.48
C ASP A 104 14.74 1.47 -28.37
N ILE A 105 14.57 1.07 -27.09
CA ILE A 105 14.93 1.92 -25.95
C ILE A 105 16.43 2.28 -25.96
N GLN A 106 16.71 3.55 -25.73
CA GLN A 106 18.07 4.09 -25.71
C GLN A 106 18.58 4.16 -24.27
N SER A 107 19.60 3.37 -23.95
CA SER A 107 20.13 3.24 -22.58
C SER A 107 20.67 4.57 -22.03
N ASP A 108 21.25 5.42 -22.87
CA ASP A 108 21.77 6.72 -22.43
C ASP A 108 20.64 7.69 -22.08
N VAL A 109 19.57 7.73 -22.88
CA VAL A 109 18.37 8.52 -22.57
C VAL A 109 17.69 8.01 -21.30
N LEU A 110 17.64 6.70 -21.10
CA LEU A 110 17.07 6.09 -19.90
C LEU A 110 17.89 6.46 -18.65
N ARG A 111 19.23 6.42 -18.77
CA ARG A 111 20.14 6.84 -17.66
C ARG A 111 19.92 8.30 -17.30
N GLU A 112 19.80 9.19 -18.27
CA GLU A 112 19.51 10.61 -18.03
C GLU A 112 18.14 10.82 -17.40
N SER A 113 17.13 10.05 -17.83
CA SER A 113 15.79 10.06 -17.23
C SER A 113 15.80 9.62 -15.75
N LEU A 114 16.53 8.56 -15.41
CA LEU A 114 16.71 8.13 -14.02
C LEU A 114 17.44 9.19 -13.17
N GLN A 115 18.46 9.86 -13.74
CA GLN A 115 19.12 10.96 -13.07
C GLN A 115 18.17 12.14 -12.79
N ALA A 116 17.26 12.41 -13.72
CA ALA A 116 16.23 13.42 -13.54
C ALA A 116 15.27 13.08 -12.40
N LEU A 117 14.86 11.80 -12.27
CA LEU A 117 14.03 11.34 -11.15
C LEU A 117 14.74 11.54 -9.80
N VAL A 118 16.01 11.13 -9.68
CA VAL A 118 16.78 11.29 -8.43
C VAL A 118 16.94 12.76 -8.05
N ARG A 119 17.09 13.64 -9.04
CA ARG A 119 17.17 15.08 -8.81
C ARG A 119 15.82 15.67 -8.38
N HIS A 120 14.71 15.21 -8.99
CA HIS A 120 13.36 15.73 -8.76
C HIS A 120 12.76 15.22 -7.44
N HIS A 121 12.85 13.91 -7.16
CA HIS A 121 12.27 13.27 -5.99
C HIS A 121 13.25 13.20 -4.84
N ASP A 122 13.07 14.07 -3.86
CA ASP A 122 14.01 14.29 -2.77
C ASP A 122 14.22 13.03 -1.92
N ALA A 123 13.19 12.19 -1.74
CA ALA A 123 13.27 10.94 -0.98
C ALA A 123 14.27 9.92 -1.57
N LEU A 124 14.56 9.97 -2.88
CA LEU A 124 15.59 9.13 -3.49
C LEU A 124 17.02 9.53 -3.09
N ARG A 125 17.17 10.64 -2.38
CA ARG A 125 18.46 11.15 -1.85
C ARG A 125 18.53 11.11 -0.32
N LEU A 126 17.56 10.45 0.34
CA LEU A 126 17.58 10.20 1.78
C LEU A 126 18.79 9.34 2.16
N VAL A 127 19.43 9.69 3.26
CA VAL A 127 20.45 8.87 3.92
C VAL A 127 20.14 8.80 5.41
N PHE A 128 20.58 7.73 6.05
CA PHE A 128 20.32 7.48 7.46
C PHE A 128 21.61 7.05 8.15
N GLU A 129 21.88 7.67 9.29
CA GLU A 129 23.05 7.38 10.11
C GLU A 129 22.62 7.17 11.57
N ARG A 130 23.33 6.33 12.29
CA ARG A 130 23.09 6.06 13.71
C ARG A 130 24.23 6.64 14.54
N ASP A 131 23.89 7.45 15.55
CA ASP A 131 24.82 7.93 16.56
C ASP A 131 24.40 7.55 17.99
N ALA A 132 24.97 8.18 18.99
CA ALA A 132 24.66 7.93 20.40
C ALA A 132 23.23 8.37 20.80
N GLN A 133 22.58 9.22 19.98
CA GLN A 133 21.22 9.71 20.22
C GLN A 133 20.17 8.90 19.43
N GLY A 134 20.60 8.04 18.51
CA GLY A 134 19.73 7.19 17.72
C GLY A 134 19.92 7.34 16.22
N TRP A 135 18.89 7.02 15.45
CA TRP A 135 18.91 7.16 14.01
C TRP A 135 18.51 8.57 13.57
N HIS A 136 19.25 9.12 12.62
CA HIS A 136 19.02 10.41 12.01
C HIS A 136 18.91 10.26 10.50
N GLY A 137 17.99 11.03 9.91
CA GLY A 137 17.81 11.06 8.46
C GLY A 137 18.15 12.44 7.90
N GLN A 138 18.69 12.45 6.69
CA GLN A 138 18.87 13.70 5.93
C GLN A 138 18.68 13.46 4.44
N ILE A 139 18.30 14.52 3.72
CA ILE A 139 18.25 14.54 2.27
C ILE A 139 19.54 15.17 1.76
N CYS A 140 20.30 14.41 0.97
CA CYS A 140 21.52 14.92 0.34
C CYS A 140 21.20 15.91 -0.78
N PRO A 141 22.07 16.90 -1.05
CA PRO A 141 22.01 17.69 -2.27
C PRO A 141 22.04 16.80 -3.51
N PRO A 142 21.42 17.23 -4.64
CA PRO A 142 21.49 16.46 -5.88
C PRO A 142 22.92 16.47 -6.45
N GLU A 143 23.38 15.30 -6.81
CA GLU A 143 24.66 15.07 -7.46
C GLU A 143 24.47 14.24 -8.73
N GLN A 144 25.54 14.07 -9.50
CA GLN A 144 25.57 13.13 -10.62
C GLN A 144 25.94 11.76 -10.06
N TYR A 145 25.07 10.77 -10.29
CA TYR A 145 25.28 9.40 -9.84
C TYR A 145 25.50 8.46 -11.01
N ASP A 146 26.29 7.41 -10.81
CA ASP A 146 26.33 6.28 -11.74
C ASP A 146 25.18 5.32 -11.37
N LEU A 147 24.01 5.57 -11.96
CA LEU A 147 22.76 4.95 -11.55
C LEU A 147 22.48 3.61 -12.19
N MET A 148 22.99 3.39 -13.43
CA MET A 148 22.50 2.30 -14.28
C MET A 148 23.64 1.70 -15.11
N PRO A 149 24.36 0.68 -14.59
CA PRO A 149 25.21 -0.15 -15.42
C PRO A 149 24.39 -0.89 -16.48
N VAL A 150 25.02 -1.08 -17.64
CA VAL A 150 24.47 -1.89 -18.74
C VAL A 150 25.16 -3.25 -18.72
N VAL A 151 24.37 -4.31 -18.69
CA VAL A 151 24.85 -5.69 -18.67
C VAL A 151 24.36 -6.37 -19.95
N ASP A 152 25.30 -6.72 -20.83
CA ASP A 152 25.01 -7.46 -22.05
C ASP A 152 25.14 -8.97 -21.79
N LEU A 153 24.05 -9.70 -21.93
CA LEU A 153 23.95 -11.15 -21.79
C LEU A 153 23.65 -11.83 -23.14
N SER A 154 23.66 -11.09 -24.24
CA SER A 154 23.30 -11.59 -25.58
C SER A 154 24.23 -12.68 -26.10
N ASP A 155 25.47 -12.71 -25.64
CA ASP A 155 26.46 -13.73 -26.00
C ASP A 155 26.26 -15.07 -25.28
N LEU A 156 25.45 -15.10 -24.20
CA LEU A 156 25.14 -16.34 -23.50
C LEU A 156 24.09 -17.17 -24.25
N PRO A 157 24.08 -18.51 -24.08
CA PRO A 157 22.96 -19.35 -24.51
C PRO A 157 21.63 -18.83 -23.95
N VAL A 158 20.57 -18.83 -24.77
CA VAL A 158 19.25 -18.24 -24.43
C VAL A 158 18.72 -18.76 -23.09
N GLU A 159 18.89 -20.05 -22.82
CA GLU A 159 18.43 -20.71 -21.59
C GLU A 159 19.17 -20.25 -20.33
N GLN A 160 20.34 -19.62 -20.47
CA GLN A 160 21.18 -19.15 -19.36
C GLN A 160 20.98 -17.67 -19.09
N ARG A 161 20.46 -16.88 -20.04
CA ARG A 161 20.34 -15.41 -19.92
C ARG A 161 19.44 -14.99 -18.74
N SER A 162 18.26 -15.58 -18.61
CA SER A 162 17.36 -15.27 -17.50
C SER A 162 17.93 -15.72 -16.14
N VAL A 163 18.64 -16.87 -16.10
CA VAL A 163 19.27 -17.37 -14.87
C VAL A 163 20.38 -16.43 -14.41
N GLU A 164 21.22 -15.95 -15.36
CA GLU A 164 22.31 -15.03 -15.03
C GLU A 164 21.77 -13.64 -14.66
N LEU A 165 20.72 -13.15 -15.33
CA LEU A 165 20.02 -11.93 -14.95
C LEU A 165 19.52 -12.01 -13.49
N GLU A 166 18.83 -13.10 -13.12
CA GLU A 166 18.31 -13.27 -11.75
C GLU A 166 19.44 -13.38 -10.70
N ARG A 167 20.56 -13.98 -11.05
CA ARG A 167 21.75 -14.02 -10.19
C ARG A 167 22.30 -12.61 -9.95
N ILE A 168 22.44 -11.80 -11.01
CA ILE A 168 22.92 -10.41 -10.90
C ILE A 168 21.90 -9.56 -10.12
N ALA A 169 20.61 -9.75 -10.39
CA ALA A 169 19.56 -9.07 -9.64
C ALA A 169 19.62 -9.37 -8.14
N ALA A 170 19.83 -10.65 -7.77
CA ALA A 170 19.97 -11.05 -6.37
C ALA A 170 21.18 -10.42 -5.67
N GLU A 171 22.31 -10.30 -6.38
CA GLU A 171 23.51 -9.60 -5.86
C GLU A 171 23.25 -8.10 -5.68
N ALA A 172 22.56 -7.48 -6.64
CA ALA A 172 22.25 -6.04 -6.59
C ALA A 172 21.36 -5.66 -5.41
N GLN A 173 20.48 -6.56 -4.93
CA GLN A 173 19.61 -6.32 -3.78
C GLN A 173 20.39 -5.99 -2.49
N GLY A 174 21.57 -6.56 -2.31
CA GLY A 174 22.45 -6.29 -1.16
C GLY A 174 23.39 -5.10 -1.35
N SER A 175 23.35 -4.38 -2.49
CA SER A 175 24.33 -3.35 -2.84
C SER A 175 24.02 -1.96 -2.29
N LEU A 176 22.77 -1.70 -1.90
CA LEU A 176 22.36 -0.40 -1.35
C LEU A 176 22.93 -0.21 0.07
N ASP A 177 23.26 1.04 0.40
CA ASP A 177 23.81 1.40 1.71
C ASP A 177 22.98 2.56 2.29
N LEU A 178 22.38 2.38 3.48
CA LEU A 178 21.55 3.40 4.14
C LEU A 178 22.28 4.74 4.35
N ALA A 179 23.58 4.74 4.48
CA ALA A 179 24.40 5.94 4.70
C ALA A 179 24.79 6.66 3.39
N ARG A 180 24.41 6.13 2.22
CA ARG A 180 24.83 6.69 0.92
C ARG A 180 23.64 6.94 0.00
N ALA A 181 23.60 8.10 -0.63
CA ALA A 181 22.69 8.36 -1.75
C ALA A 181 23.30 7.85 -3.06
N PRO A 182 22.49 7.49 -4.07
CA PRO A 182 21.03 7.52 -4.06
C PRO A 182 20.41 6.26 -3.45
N ARG A 183 19.11 6.33 -3.14
CA ARG A 183 18.32 5.17 -2.69
C ARG A 183 17.87 4.26 -3.82
N LEU A 184 18.16 4.62 -5.05
CA LEU A 184 17.83 3.90 -6.27
C LEU A 184 19.08 3.24 -6.85
N CYS A 185 19.02 1.94 -7.09
CA CYS A 185 19.91 1.18 -7.95
C CYS A 185 19.10 0.70 -9.16
N ALA A 186 19.60 0.92 -10.37
CA ALA A 186 19.01 0.38 -11.58
C ALA A 186 20.05 -0.43 -12.35
N ILE A 187 19.63 -1.47 -13.07
CA ILE A 187 20.46 -2.25 -13.99
C ILE A 187 19.72 -2.44 -15.29
N PHE A 188 20.35 -2.12 -16.40
CA PHE A 188 19.80 -2.36 -17.72
C PHE A 188 20.44 -3.60 -18.34
N PHE A 189 19.61 -4.59 -18.71
CA PHE A 189 20.05 -5.84 -19.31
C PHE A 189 19.68 -5.89 -20.79
N ASP A 190 20.62 -6.30 -21.63
CA ASP A 190 20.37 -6.74 -23.00
C ASP A 190 20.43 -8.27 -23.03
N LEU A 191 19.28 -8.90 -23.34
CA LEU A 191 19.17 -10.36 -23.42
C LEU A 191 19.20 -10.88 -24.87
N GLY A 192 19.52 -10.01 -25.84
CA GLY A 192 19.49 -10.32 -27.25
C GLY A 192 18.09 -10.21 -27.88
N GLU A 193 18.01 -10.44 -29.21
CA GLU A 193 16.78 -10.22 -29.97
C GLU A 193 15.62 -11.14 -29.53
N GLU A 194 15.91 -12.36 -29.04
CA GLU A 194 14.88 -13.34 -28.67
C GLU A 194 14.16 -13.00 -27.38
N LEU A 195 14.87 -12.47 -26.39
CA LEU A 195 14.32 -12.17 -25.07
C LEU A 195 14.14 -10.66 -24.83
N GLY A 196 14.79 -9.82 -25.67
CA GLY A 196 14.71 -8.37 -25.59
C GLY A 196 15.45 -7.77 -24.39
N LYS A 197 14.98 -6.64 -23.88
CA LYS A 197 15.67 -5.84 -22.88
C LYS A 197 14.91 -5.81 -21.55
N ARG A 198 15.67 -5.67 -20.44
CA ARG A 198 15.09 -5.55 -19.09
C ARG A 198 15.69 -4.35 -18.36
N LEU A 199 14.85 -3.74 -17.53
CA LEU A 199 15.25 -2.73 -16.56
C LEU A 199 14.90 -3.25 -15.17
N LEU A 200 15.92 -3.49 -14.36
CA LEU A 200 15.76 -3.71 -12.93
C LEU A 200 15.83 -2.35 -12.21
N MET A 201 14.87 -2.08 -11.36
CA MET A 201 14.89 -0.94 -10.43
C MET A 201 14.76 -1.46 -9.00
N ILE A 202 15.69 -1.10 -8.13
CA ILE A 202 15.71 -1.45 -6.70
C ILE A 202 15.73 -0.14 -5.91
N ILE A 203 14.79 0.02 -4.99
CA ILE A 203 14.74 1.21 -4.12
C ILE A 203 14.65 0.73 -2.67
N ASN A 204 15.50 1.30 -1.82
CA ASN A 204 15.49 0.96 -0.40
C ASN A 204 14.18 1.42 0.27
N TYR A 205 13.56 0.55 1.05
CA TYR A 205 12.20 0.69 1.60
C TYR A 205 11.97 2.00 2.38
N PRO A 206 12.89 2.52 3.22
CA PRO A 206 12.70 3.79 3.91
C PRO A 206 12.47 5.03 3.01
N SER A 207 12.57 4.87 1.68
CA SER A 207 12.42 5.95 0.70
C SER A 207 11.26 5.76 -0.28
N ILE A 208 10.48 4.66 -0.18
CA ILE A 208 9.48 4.30 -1.20
C ILE A 208 8.29 3.56 -0.61
N ASP A 209 7.12 3.71 -1.23
CA ASP A 209 5.92 2.91 -1.03
C ASP A 209 5.25 2.53 -2.37
N GLY A 210 4.18 1.75 -2.33
CA GLY A 210 3.46 1.32 -3.53
C GLY A 210 2.86 2.48 -4.35
N VAL A 211 2.44 3.56 -3.71
CA VAL A 211 1.93 4.76 -4.41
C VAL A 211 3.07 5.50 -5.09
N SER A 212 4.22 5.59 -4.43
CA SER A 212 5.42 6.25 -4.97
C SER A 212 5.93 5.58 -6.25
N TRP A 213 5.82 4.25 -6.38
CA TRP A 213 6.19 3.55 -7.61
C TRP A 213 5.40 4.05 -8.82
N ARG A 214 4.11 4.31 -8.63
CA ARG A 214 3.25 4.85 -9.70
C ARG A 214 3.72 6.22 -10.16
N ILE A 215 4.07 7.09 -9.20
CA ILE A 215 4.60 8.42 -9.48
C ILE A 215 5.93 8.33 -10.22
N LEU A 216 6.84 7.46 -9.76
CA LEU A 216 8.16 7.30 -10.37
C LEU A 216 8.09 6.75 -11.80
N LEU A 217 7.21 5.77 -12.07
CA LEU A 217 7.06 5.21 -13.42
C LEU A 217 6.42 6.21 -14.39
N ASP A 218 5.42 6.99 -13.95
CA ASP A 218 4.82 8.07 -14.74
C ASP A 218 5.85 9.16 -15.09
N ASP A 219 6.65 9.58 -14.11
CA ASP A 219 7.68 10.59 -14.30
C ASP A 219 8.87 10.06 -15.11
N LEU A 220 9.24 8.78 -14.96
CA LEU A 220 10.28 8.12 -15.78
C LEU A 220 9.88 8.10 -17.25
N GLN A 221 8.65 7.70 -17.55
CA GLN A 221 8.12 7.67 -18.90
C GLN A 221 8.06 9.07 -19.50
N THR A 222 7.62 10.06 -18.72
CA THR A 222 7.56 11.47 -19.13
C THR A 222 8.97 12.00 -19.44
N ALA A 223 9.94 11.77 -18.56
CA ALA A 223 11.33 12.20 -18.77
C ALA A 223 11.94 11.55 -20.01
N TYR A 224 11.78 10.22 -20.14
CA TYR A 224 12.30 9.48 -21.28
C TYR A 224 11.75 10.00 -22.60
N HIS A 225 10.43 10.19 -22.69
CA HIS A 225 9.79 10.72 -23.90
C HIS A 225 10.28 12.12 -24.25
N GLN A 226 10.40 13.02 -23.26
CA GLN A 226 10.89 14.38 -23.50
C GLN A 226 12.34 14.38 -24.00
N LEU A 227 13.22 13.65 -23.35
CA LEU A 227 14.64 13.57 -23.71
C LEU A 227 14.85 12.88 -25.06
N GLN A 228 14.13 11.80 -25.36
CA GLN A 228 14.21 11.09 -26.63
C GLN A 228 13.87 11.99 -27.84
N HIS A 229 12.92 12.94 -27.65
CA HIS A 229 12.50 13.87 -28.70
C HIS A 229 13.25 15.21 -28.65
N GLY A 230 14.23 15.36 -27.77
CA GLY A 230 15.00 16.59 -27.62
C GLY A 230 14.21 17.75 -27.04
N TYR A 231 13.13 17.48 -26.31
CA TYR A 231 12.38 18.51 -25.59
C TYR A 231 13.10 18.90 -24.29
N GLU A 232 12.81 20.11 -23.82
CA GLU A 232 13.26 20.52 -22.49
C GLU A 232 12.61 19.65 -21.41
N LEU A 233 13.43 19.16 -20.48
CA LEU A 233 12.97 18.31 -19.39
C LEU A 233 12.09 19.11 -18.42
N SER A 234 10.83 18.75 -18.32
CA SER A 234 9.85 19.37 -17.45
C SER A 234 8.94 18.32 -16.81
N LEU A 235 9.31 17.88 -15.61
CA LEU A 235 8.46 17.00 -14.83
C LEU A 235 7.31 17.77 -14.18
N PRO A 236 6.22 17.10 -13.77
CA PRO A 236 5.12 17.73 -13.06
C PRO A 236 5.58 18.48 -11.82
N HIS A 237 4.91 19.59 -11.47
CA HIS A 237 5.24 20.37 -10.28
C HIS A 237 5.27 19.50 -9.03
N LYS A 238 6.27 19.73 -8.18
CA LYS A 238 6.37 19.10 -6.87
C LYS A 238 5.19 19.49 -5.99
N THR A 239 4.74 18.55 -5.19
CA THR A 239 3.87 18.77 -4.04
C THR A 239 4.71 18.91 -2.76
N SER A 240 4.09 19.02 -1.59
CA SER A 240 4.81 19.17 -0.32
C SER A 240 5.92 18.13 -0.17
N SER A 241 7.09 18.55 0.33
CA SER A 241 8.23 17.65 0.45
C SER A 241 8.01 16.58 1.53
N TYR A 242 8.71 15.45 1.41
CA TYR A 242 8.73 14.42 2.45
C TYR A 242 9.27 14.94 3.78
N GLN A 243 10.21 15.90 3.73
CA GLN A 243 10.73 16.62 4.90
C GLN A 243 9.61 17.39 5.63
N GLN A 244 8.80 18.15 4.89
CA GLN A 244 7.66 18.89 5.45
C GLN A 244 6.63 17.94 6.07
N TRP A 245 6.33 16.81 5.43
CA TRP A 245 5.44 15.78 5.97
C TRP A 245 5.93 15.24 7.32
N GLY A 246 7.20 14.83 7.39
CA GLY A 246 7.81 14.35 8.64
C GLY A 246 7.76 15.39 9.76
N GLN A 247 8.01 16.66 9.44
CA GLN A 247 7.90 17.76 10.41
C GLN A 247 6.47 17.91 10.91
N ARG A 248 5.47 17.95 10.02
CA ARG A 248 4.04 18.11 10.39
C ARG A 248 3.53 16.94 11.23
N LEU A 249 3.96 15.71 10.93
CA LEU A 249 3.62 14.55 11.76
C LEU A 249 4.20 14.65 13.18
N ASN A 250 5.45 15.13 13.32
CA ASN A 250 6.06 15.34 14.63
C ASN A 250 5.39 16.47 15.43
N GLU A 251 4.92 17.52 14.76
CA GLU A 251 4.10 18.58 15.38
C GLU A 251 2.74 18.03 15.82
N TYR A 252 2.08 17.22 14.97
CA TYR A 252 0.79 16.61 15.27
C TYR A 252 0.88 15.62 16.44
N ALA A 253 2.00 14.88 16.56
CA ALA A 253 2.26 13.99 17.68
C ALA A 253 2.22 14.66 19.07
N GLN A 254 2.38 15.99 19.11
CA GLN A 254 2.36 16.79 20.34
C GLN A 254 0.97 17.36 20.67
N THR A 255 -0.03 17.13 19.81
CA THR A 255 -1.36 17.73 20.00
C THR A 255 -2.23 16.93 20.99
N PRO A 256 -3.03 17.64 21.81
CA PRO A 256 -4.01 16.97 22.66
C PRO A 256 -5.06 16.17 21.88
N GLN A 257 -5.35 16.57 20.64
CA GLN A 257 -6.30 15.87 19.77
C GLN A 257 -5.84 14.43 19.49
N LEU A 258 -4.57 14.25 19.14
CA LEU A 258 -4.03 12.90 18.90
C LEU A 258 -4.00 12.05 20.19
N LEU A 259 -3.67 12.66 21.34
CA LEU A 259 -3.66 11.94 22.62
C LEU A 259 -5.04 11.40 23.01
N GLN A 260 -6.14 12.00 22.55
CA GLN A 260 -7.48 11.49 22.81
C GLN A 260 -7.72 10.13 22.14
N GLU A 261 -7.02 9.81 21.07
CA GLU A 261 -7.12 8.50 20.41
C GLU A 261 -6.56 7.36 21.26
N LEU A 262 -5.68 7.65 22.24
CA LEU A 262 -5.09 6.62 23.10
C LEU A 262 -6.16 5.74 23.75
N SER A 263 -7.22 6.36 24.27
CA SER A 263 -8.32 5.62 24.93
C SER A 263 -9.06 4.69 23.96
N TYR A 264 -9.18 5.07 22.68
CA TYR A 264 -9.75 4.20 21.65
C TYR A 264 -8.89 2.94 21.48
N TRP A 265 -7.59 3.10 21.34
CA TRP A 265 -6.67 1.97 21.14
C TRP A 265 -6.63 1.03 22.35
N GLU A 266 -6.58 1.57 23.57
CA GLU A 266 -6.64 0.77 24.81
C GLU A 266 -7.93 -0.05 24.94
N GLN A 267 -9.06 0.47 24.45
CA GLN A 267 -10.35 -0.22 24.55
C GLN A 267 -10.54 -1.28 23.46
N HIS A 268 -10.00 -1.05 22.25
CA HIS A 268 -10.29 -1.88 21.08
C HIS A 268 -9.19 -2.92 20.78
N ILE A 269 -7.95 -2.68 21.25
CA ILE A 269 -6.86 -3.65 21.06
C ILE A 269 -6.86 -4.61 22.25
N ARG A 270 -7.19 -5.86 21.97
CA ARG A 270 -7.16 -6.96 22.94
C ARG A 270 -6.46 -8.16 22.33
N ALA A 271 -5.93 -9.04 23.18
CA ALA A 271 -5.39 -10.31 22.69
C ALA A 271 -6.53 -11.10 22.05
N GLY A 272 -6.35 -11.39 20.75
CA GLY A 272 -7.13 -12.41 20.08
C GLY A 272 -6.57 -13.81 20.40
N LYS A 273 -7.05 -14.81 19.68
CA LYS A 273 -6.46 -16.15 19.71
C LYS A 273 -5.15 -16.15 18.92
N ASP A 274 -4.14 -16.80 19.47
CA ASP A 274 -2.86 -17.00 18.80
C ASP A 274 -3.00 -17.93 17.60
N LEU A 275 -2.18 -17.69 16.57
CA LEU A 275 -2.06 -18.61 15.45
C LEU A 275 -1.45 -19.94 15.91
N PRO A 276 -2.00 -21.06 15.45
CA PRO A 276 -1.40 -22.36 15.70
C PRO A 276 -0.04 -22.46 15.02
N ILE A 277 0.97 -22.92 15.74
CA ILE A 277 2.33 -23.16 15.23
C ILE A 277 2.53 -24.67 15.10
N ASP A 278 2.82 -25.14 13.88
CA ASP A 278 3.02 -26.58 13.61
C ASP A 278 4.37 -27.09 14.14
N LYS A 279 5.39 -26.21 14.18
CA LYS A 279 6.77 -26.52 14.58
C LYS A 279 7.20 -25.59 15.72
N PRO A 280 6.81 -25.89 16.98
CA PRO A 280 7.21 -25.07 18.11
C PRO A 280 8.73 -24.97 18.25
N GLY A 281 9.24 -23.76 18.51
CA GLY A 281 10.66 -23.48 18.66
C GLY A 281 11.41 -23.22 17.34
N GLY A 282 10.72 -23.20 16.21
CA GLY A 282 11.30 -22.74 14.93
C GLY A 282 11.58 -21.24 14.96
N GLU A 283 12.62 -20.80 14.25
CA GLU A 283 12.96 -19.39 14.09
C GLU A 283 12.18 -18.76 12.94
N ASN A 284 11.56 -17.58 13.19
CA ASN A 284 10.84 -16.83 12.18
C ASN A 284 11.79 -15.89 11.42
N ILE A 285 12.52 -16.42 10.44
CA ILE A 285 13.54 -15.68 9.68
C ILE A 285 13.22 -15.65 8.18
N GLU A 286 13.73 -14.64 7.47
CA GLU A 286 13.50 -14.42 6.03
C GLU A 286 13.99 -15.59 5.16
N ALA A 287 15.12 -16.22 5.50
CA ALA A 287 15.61 -17.41 4.79
C ALA A 287 14.60 -18.56 4.72
N SER A 288 13.70 -18.64 5.70
CA SER A 288 12.65 -19.67 5.78
C SER A 288 11.34 -19.28 5.10
N THR A 289 11.25 -18.07 4.55
CA THR A 289 10.03 -17.58 3.90
C THR A 289 9.62 -18.47 2.74
N ARG A 290 8.34 -18.84 2.73
CA ARG A 290 7.65 -19.52 1.63
C ARG A 290 6.36 -18.79 1.34
N VAL A 291 5.86 -18.96 0.11
CA VAL A 291 4.67 -18.26 -0.37
C VAL A 291 3.68 -19.28 -0.93
N VAL A 292 2.46 -19.22 -0.45
CA VAL A 292 1.31 -19.88 -1.05
C VAL A 292 0.51 -18.82 -1.80
N LYS A 293 0.20 -19.07 -3.08
CA LYS A 293 -0.53 -18.15 -3.94
C LYS A 293 -1.90 -18.70 -4.28
N ARG A 294 -2.89 -17.83 -4.30
CA ARG A 294 -4.24 -18.08 -4.82
C ARG A 294 -4.67 -16.90 -5.67
N GLN A 295 -5.59 -17.13 -6.59
CA GLN A 295 -6.18 -16.05 -7.38
C GLN A 295 -7.64 -16.31 -7.69
N LEU A 296 -8.41 -15.24 -7.84
CA LEU A 296 -9.74 -15.27 -8.43
C LEU A 296 -9.67 -15.26 -9.96
N SER A 297 -10.71 -15.81 -10.61
CA SER A 297 -10.87 -15.60 -12.05
C SER A 297 -11.15 -14.12 -12.37
N PRO A 298 -10.93 -13.69 -13.62
CA PRO A 298 -11.27 -12.32 -14.04
C PRO A 298 -12.73 -11.96 -13.77
N GLU A 299 -13.66 -12.89 -14.00
CA GLU A 299 -15.11 -12.69 -13.79
C GLU A 299 -15.43 -12.50 -12.30
N ALA A 300 -14.86 -13.34 -11.43
CA ALA A 300 -15.06 -13.22 -9.98
C ALA A 300 -14.39 -11.95 -9.42
N THR A 301 -13.24 -11.55 -9.98
CA THR A 301 -12.56 -10.29 -9.63
C THR A 301 -13.40 -9.08 -10.05
N SER A 302 -13.97 -9.10 -11.26
CA SER A 302 -14.88 -8.06 -11.73
C SER A 302 -16.11 -7.95 -10.82
N ALA A 303 -16.75 -9.07 -10.48
CA ALA A 303 -17.88 -9.08 -9.55
C ALA A 303 -17.50 -8.53 -8.18
N LEU A 304 -16.34 -8.90 -7.64
CA LEU A 304 -15.82 -8.39 -6.36
C LEU A 304 -15.66 -6.87 -6.38
N LEU A 305 -15.19 -6.30 -7.48
CA LEU A 305 -14.94 -4.85 -7.60
C LEU A 305 -16.21 -4.05 -7.82
N TYR A 306 -17.13 -4.54 -8.67
CA TYR A 306 -18.21 -3.73 -9.20
C TYR A 306 -19.61 -4.09 -8.69
N ASP A 307 -19.81 -5.31 -8.21
CA ASP A 307 -21.14 -5.79 -7.82
C ASP A 307 -21.25 -6.06 -6.32
N VAL A 308 -20.23 -6.64 -5.70
CA VAL A 308 -20.20 -6.94 -4.26
C VAL A 308 -20.33 -5.69 -3.38
N PRO A 309 -19.77 -4.51 -3.72
CA PRO A 309 -19.94 -3.31 -2.91
C PRO A 309 -21.39 -2.82 -2.79
N LYS A 310 -22.20 -2.99 -3.83
CA LYS A 310 -23.54 -2.38 -3.95
C LYS A 310 -24.55 -2.77 -2.86
N PRO A 311 -24.76 -4.07 -2.56
CA PRO A 311 -25.80 -4.48 -1.60
C PRO A 311 -25.59 -3.99 -0.17
N PHE A 312 -24.34 -3.81 0.25
CA PHE A 312 -23.98 -3.46 1.62
C PHE A 312 -23.13 -2.18 1.73
N HIS A 313 -22.97 -1.44 0.64
CA HIS A 313 -22.13 -0.22 0.58
C HIS A 313 -20.71 -0.45 1.16
N THR A 314 -20.12 -1.59 0.80
CA THR A 314 -18.81 -2.02 1.30
C THR A 314 -17.67 -1.51 0.43
N GLN A 315 -16.47 -1.55 0.98
CA GLN A 315 -15.21 -1.39 0.26
C GLN A 315 -14.50 -2.74 0.18
N ILE A 316 -13.53 -2.87 -0.71
CA ILE A 316 -12.82 -4.13 -0.91
C ILE A 316 -12.18 -4.68 0.37
N ASN A 317 -11.63 -3.83 1.23
CA ASN A 317 -11.04 -4.25 2.50
C ASN A 317 -12.08 -4.85 3.47
N ASP A 318 -13.33 -4.34 3.47
CA ASP A 318 -14.39 -4.89 4.30
C ASP A 318 -14.64 -6.37 3.93
N VAL A 319 -14.67 -6.64 2.62
CA VAL A 319 -14.90 -7.98 2.05
C VAL A 319 -13.72 -8.91 2.31
N LEU A 320 -12.49 -8.44 2.04
CA LEU A 320 -11.29 -9.25 2.18
C LEU A 320 -11.00 -9.60 3.65
N LEU A 321 -11.23 -8.68 4.59
CA LEU A 321 -11.04 -8.91 6.02
C LEU A 321 -12.15 -9.77 6.63
N SER A 322 -13.40 -9.61 6.19
CA SER A 322 -14.50 -10.51 6.57
C SER A 322 -14.22 -11.93 6.10
N THR A 323 -13.70 -12.07 4.86
CA THR A 323 -13.26 -13.35 4.31
C THR A 323 -12.16 -13.97 5.18
N LEU A 324 -11.18 -13.16 5.61
CA LEU A 324 -10.10 -13.63 6.48
C LEU A 324 -10.62 -14.12 7.83
N SER A 325 -11.52 -13.37 8.45
CA SER A 325 -12.14 -13.75 9.73
C SER A 325 -12.83 -15.12 9.64
N GLU A 326 -13.66 -15.33 8.61
CA GLU A 326 -14.35 -16.61 8.40
C GLU A 326 -13.38 -17.75 8.01
N ALA A 327 -12.35 -17.46 7.19
CA ALA A 327 -11.34 -18.46 6.82
C ALA A 327 -10.54 -18.95 8.03
N LEU A 328 -10.14 -18.04 8.93
CA LEU A 328 -9.46 -18.37 10.19
C LEU A 328 -10.35 -19.23 11.11
N TRP A 329 -11.65 -18.95 11.16
CA TRP A 329 -12.61 -19.80 11.86
C TRP A 329 -12.70 -21.19 11.25
N ARG A 330 -12.77 -21.33 9.95
CA ARG A 330 -12.85 -22.64 9.27
C ARG A 330 -11.58 -23.44 9.44
N TRP A 331 -10.43 -22.74 9.49
CA TRP A 331 -9.11 -23.34 9.61
C TRP A 331 -8.90 -23.92 11.03
N TYR A 332 -8.92 -23.10 12.08
CA TYR A 332 -8.63 -23.51 13.46
C TYR A 332 -9.61 -23.01 14.52
N ARG A 333 -10.84 -22.69 14.14
CA ARG A 333 -11.85 -22.15 15.06
C ARG A 333 -11.37 -20.88 15.78
N LEU A 334 -10.64 -20.05 15.08
CA LEU A 334 -10.19 -18.76 15.57
C LEU A 334 -11.29 -17.72 15.30
N ASP A 335 -12.07 -17.41 16.34
CA ASP A 335 -13.21 -16.50 16.27
C ASP A 335 -12.86 -15.03 16.58
N GLU A 336 -11.69 -14.81 17.20
CA GLU A 336 -11.12 -13.49 17.44
C GLU A 336 -9.61 -13.54 17.13
N VAL A 337 -9.14 -12.73 16.18
CA VAL A 337 -7.73 -12.66 15.79
C VAL A 337 -7.30 -11.22 15.63
N LEU A 338 -6.23 -10.84 16.31
CA LEU A 338 -5.61 -9.53 16.13
C LEU A 338 -4.72 -9.56 14.89
N ILE A 339 -4.95 -8.62 13.98
CA ILE A 339 -4.15 -8.43 12.78
C ILE A 339 -3.59 -7.01 12.76
N ASP A 340 -2.46 -6.80 12.10
CA ASP A 340 -1.99 -5.50 11.68
C ASP A 340 -2.48 -5.23 10.26
N LEU A 341 -3.21 -4.14 10.08
CA LEU A 341 -3.71 -3.68 8.79
C LEU A 341 -2.82 -2.55 8.28
N GLU A 342 -2.27 -2.71 7.07
CA GLU A 342 -1.55 -1.64 6.41
C GLU A 342 -2.49 -0.68 5.68
N GLY A 343 -2.23 0.62 5.82
CA GLY A 343 -2.83 1.69 5.05
C GLY A 343 -1.79 2.45 4.22
N HIS A 344 -2.25 3.19 3.24
CA HIS A 344 -1.35 4.00 2.39
C HIS A 344 -0.70 5.18 3.15
N GLY A 345 -1.24 5.58 4.32
CA GLY A 345 -0.69 6.62 5.19
C GLY A 345 -0.67 8.05 4.61
N ARG A 346 -1.35 8.27 3.49
CA ARG A 346 -1.46 9.58 2.84
C ARG A 346 -2.79 10.24 3.17
N GLU A 347 -3.06 10.38 4.47
CA GLU A 347 -4.28 10.97 4.98
C GLU A 347 -4.21 12.52 4.97
N ASP A 348 -5.35 13.16 4.78
CA ASP A 348 -5.49 14.63 4.73
C ASP A 348 -5.48 15.25 6.14
N LEU A 349 -4.41 15.03 6.89
CA LEU A 349 -4.29 15.53 8.26
C LEU A 349 -4.11 17.04 8.34
N PHE A 350 -3.57 17.67 7.27
CA PHE A 350 -3.11 19.05 7.28
C PHE A 350 -3.57 19.80 6.04
N ALA A 351 -4.30 20.90 6.22
CA ALA A 351 -4.81 21.71 5.11
C ALA A 351 -3.71 22.41 4.28
N ASP A 352 -2.51 22.57 4.87
CA ASP A 352 -1.35 23.23 4.27
C ASP A 352 -0.34 22.26 3.65
N VAL A 353 -0.65 20.93 3.62
CA VAL A 353 0.23 19.90 3.07
C VAL A 353 -0.50 19.11 1.98
N ASN A 354 0.10 19.06 0.82
CA ASN A 354 -0.35 18.22 -0.28
C ASN A 354 0.75 17.22 -0.64
N ILE A 355 0.52 15.94 -0.42
CA ILE A 355 1.47 14.85 -0.68
C ILE A 355 1.06 13.93 -1.82
N SER A 356 0.10 14.36 -2.66
CA SER A 356 -0.50 13.53 -3.72
C SER A 356 0.52 13.04 -4.76
N ARG A 357 1.63 13.77 -4.98
CA ARG A 357 2.74 13.38 -5.87
C ARG A 357 4.10 13.31 -5.16
N THR A 358 4.12 13.25 -3.84
CA THR A 358 5.36 13.15 -3.08
C THR A 358 5.83 11.71 -3.03
N VAL A 359 7.05 11.44 -3.46
CA VAL A 359 7.72 10.14 -3.31
C VAL A 359 8.27 10.02 -1.89
N GLY A 360 8.11 8.85 -1.27
CA GLY A 360 8.55 8.54 0.08
C GLY A 360 7.87 7.30 0.65
N TRP A 361 8.17 6.95 1.87
CA TRP A 361 7.49 5.86 2.58
C TRP A 361 6.44 6.42 3.53
N PHE A 362 5.18 6.34 3.16
CA PHE A 362 4.04 6.90 3.90
C PHE A 362 3.24 5.85 4.67
N THR A 363 3.43 4.56 4.37
CA THR A 363 2.67 3.45 4.96
C THR A 363 2.36 3.69 6.43
N SER A 364 1.10 3.53 6.80
CA SER A 364 0.63 3.41 8.17
C SER A 364 0.32 1.94 8.47
N CYS A 365 0.41 1.55 9.74
CA CYS A 365 0.02 0.23 10.16
C CYS A 365 -0.62 0.32 11.55
N PHE A 366 -1.70 -0.40 11.76
CA PHE A 366 -2.47 -0.34 12.98
C PHE A 366 -3.21 -1.65 13.25
N PRO A 367 -3.39 -2.01 14.53
CA PRO A 367 -4.03 -3.26 14.89
C PRO A 367 -5.55 -3.20 14.75
N VAL A 368 -6.11 -4.29 14.24
CA VAL A 368 -7.55 -4.54 14.09
C VAL A 368 -7.87 -5.90 14.69
N LEU A 369 -8.79 -5.96 15.64
CA LEU A 369 -9.27 -7.22 16.18
C LEU A 369 -10.43 -7.73 15.31
N LEU A 370 -10.15 -8.65 14.41
CA LEU A 370 -11.18 -9.33 13.63
C LEU A 370 -12.00 -10.25 14.53
N LYS A 371 -13.33 -10.15 14.45
CA LYS A 371 -14.26 -10.96 15.21
C LYS A 371 -15.29 -11.61 14.30
N ARG A 372 -15.47 -12.91 14.48
CA ARG A 372 -16.56 -13.63 13.86
C ARG A 372 -17.77 -13.59 14.80
N GLN A 373 -18.81 -12.85 14.42
CA GLN A 373 -19.96 -12.61 15.25
C GLN A 373 -21.04 -13.70 15.17
N SER A 374 -21.18 -14.35 14.00
CA SER A 374 -22.23 -15.34 13.78
C SER A 374 -21.88 -16.34 12.67
N ASP A 375 -22.75 -17.31 12.45
CA ASP A 375 -22.65 -18.27 11.34
C ASP A 375 -23.10 -17.67 9.99
N GLN A 376 -23.61 -16.44 9.98
CA GLN A 376 -24.04 -15.72 8.78
C GLN A 376 -22.92 -14.80 8.28
N LEU A 377 -22.50 -14.97 7.05
CA LEU A 377 -21.43 -14.18 6.41
C LEU A 377 -21.75 -12.67 6.40
N GLU A 378 -23.03 -12.35 6.20
CA GLU A 378 -23.55 -10.99 6.20
C GLU A 378 -23.23 -10.23 7.50
N HIS A 379 -23.46 -10.85 8.65
CA HIS A 379 -23.19 -10.21 9.93
C HIS A 379 -21.71 -9.91 10.11
N THR A 380 -20.84 -10.85 9.71
CA THR A 380 -19.39 -10.62 9.77
C THR A 380 -18.97 -9.49 8.82
N LEU A 381 -19.59 -9.40 7.64
CA LEU A 381 -19.32 -8.33 6.66
C LEU A 381 -19.69 -6.94 7.20
N ILE A 382 -20.92 -6.82 7.72
CA ILE A 382 -21.43 -5.55 8.27
C ILE A 382 -20.59 -5.10 9.48
N GLU A 383 -20.31 -6.02 10.40
CA GLU A 383 -19.49 -5.73 11.60
C GLU A 383 -18.08 -5.28 11.23
N THR A 384 -17.45 -5.96 10.27
CA THR A 384 -16.12 -5.57 9.78
C THR A 384 -16.14 -4.18 9.15
N LYS A 385 -17.14 -3.90 8.31
CA LYS A 385 -17.36 -2.57 7.73
C LYS A 385 -17.49 -1.51 8.81
N GLU A 386 -18.42 -1.69 9.77
CA GLU A 386 -18.67 -0.73 10.85
C GLU A 386 -17.43 -0.52 11.74
N GLN A 387 -16.67 -1.57 12.00
CA GLN A 387 -15.42 -1.49 12.76
C GLN A 387 -14.39 -0.61 12.04
N LEU A 388 -14.19 -0.81 10.74
CA LEU A 388 -13.23 -0.04 9.97
C LEU A 388 -13.66 1.44 9.83
N ARG A 389 -14.97 1.73 9.71
CA ARG A 389 -15.47 3.12 9.64
C ARG A 389 -15.37 3.88 10.96
N LYS A 390 -15.42 3.18 12.10
CA LYS A 390 -15.27 3.78 13.45
C LYS A 390 -13.83 4.09 13.82
N MET A 391 -12.86 3.65 13.01
CA MET A 391 -11.44 3.82 13.32
C MET A 391 -11.01 5.29 13.18
N PRO A 392 -10.37 5.89 14.21
CA PRO A 392 -9.93 7.28 14.17
C PRO A 392 -8.95 7.51 13.01
N GLN A 393 -9.19 8.53 12.20
CA GLN A 393 -8.31 8.95 11.11
C GLN A 393 -7.76 7.78 10.26
N HIS A 394 -8.60 6.77 9.97
CA HIS A 394 -8.22 5.55 9.23
C HIS A 394 -6.98 4.83 9.82
N GLY A 395 -6.76 4.96 11.14
CA GLY A 395 -5.71 4.26 11.86
C GLY A 395 -4.32 4.92 11.86
N ILE A 396 -4.11 5.99 11.10
CA ILE A 396 -2.78 6.64 10.99
C ILE A 396 -2.25 7.13 12.34
N GLY A 397 -3.13 7.51 13.28
CA GLY A 397 -2.77 8.00 14.61
C GLY A 397 -2.04 6.97 15.47
N TYR A 398 -2.25 5.67 15.26
CA TYR A 398 -1.66 4.62 16.08
C TYR A 398 -0.12 4.66 16.09
N TRP A 399 0.51 4.62 14.91
CA TRP A 399 1.97 4.67 14.83
C TRP A 399 2.53 6.06 15.15
N ILE A 400 1.78 7.15 14.90
CA ILE A 400 2.20 8.49 15.32
C ILE A 400 2.29 8.54 16.85
N LEU A 401 1.29 8.05 17.58
CA LEU A 401 1.31 7.95 19.05
C LEU A 401 2.44 7.05 19.55
N ARG A 402 2.60 5.87 18.96
CA ARG A 402 3.55 4.86 19.42
C ARG A 402 5.00 5.28 19.23
N TYR A 403 5.33 5.93 18.11
CA TYR A 403 6.72 6.20 17.73
C TYR A 403 7.13 7.67 17.85
N LEU A 404 6.20 8.62 17.71
CA LEU A 404 6.52 10.04 17.71
C LEU A 404 5.99 10.81 18.94
N SER A 405 5.06 10.26 19.72
CA SER A 405 4.52 10.96 20.87
C SER A 405 5.65 11.36 21.85
N PRO A 406 5.71 12.62 22.30
CA PRO A 406 6.65 13.04 23.34
C PRO A 406 6.29 12.48 24.72
N GLU A 407 5.02 12.04 24.91
CA GLU A 407 4.50 11.52 26.18
C GLU A 407 4.95 10.06 26.39
N PRO A 408 5.90 9.79 27.33
CA PRO A 408 6.40 8.44 27.56
C PRO A 408 5.30 7.46 27.93
N GLN A 409 4.29 7.91 28.67
CA GLN A 409 3.18 7.08 29.11
C GLN A 409 2.36 6.57 27.93
N ALA A 410 2.07 7.41 26.93
CA ALA A 410 1.32 7.00 25.75
C ALA A 410 2.07 5.92 24.95
N ARG A 411 3.38 6.10 24.75
CA ARG A 411 4.23 5.11 24.08
C ARG A 411 4.28 3.78 24.83
N GLN A 412 4.51 3.81 26.15
CA GLN A 412 4.55 2.61 26.99
C GLN A 412 3.22 1.88 27.00
N THR A 413 2.11 2.61 27.06
CA THR A 413 0.77 2.03 26.98
C THR A 413 0.59 1.25 25.69
N LEU A 414 0.87 1.88 24.51
CA LEU A 414 0.71 1.21 23.23
C LEU A 414 1.71 0.07 23.01
N GLU A 415 2.92 0.18 23.55
CA GLU A 415 3.93 -0.89 23.50
C GLU A 415 3.52 -2.13 24.31
N ALA A 416 2.82 -1.92 25.43
CA ALA A 416 2.31 -2.99 26.28
C ALA A 416 1.06 -3.71 25.72
N LEU A 417 0.42 -3.15 24.69
CA LEU A 417 -0.74 -3.79 24.04
C LEU A 417 -0.32 -5.08 23.30
N PRO A 418 -1.24 -6.03 23.15
CA PRO A 418 -1.00 -7.23 22.36
C PRO A 418 -0.51 -6.90 20.95
N GLN A 419 0.45 -7.69 20.45
CA GLN A 419 1.00 -7.53 19.10
C GLN A 419 0.32 -8.53 18.17
N ALA A 420 0.02 -8.08 16.96
CA ALA A 420 -0.57 -8.94 15.93
C ALA A 420 0.44 -9.97 15.39
N GLN A 421 -0.04 -11.15 15.08
CA GLN A 421 0.75 -12.22 14.46
C GLN A 421 0.55 -12.29 12.95
N ILE A 422 -0.51 -11.65 12.45
CA ILE A 422 -0.84 -11.54 11.02
C ILE A 422 -0.71 -10.08 10.60
N ARG A 423 -0.07 -9.84 9.44
CA ARG A 423 -0.17 -8.57 8.73
C ARG A 423 -0.99 -8.76 7.46
N PHE A 424 -1.92 -7.87 7.21
CA PHE A 424 -2.75 -7.85 6.01
C PHE A 424 -2.54 -6.57 5.23
N ASN A 425 -2.37 -6.68 3.91
CA ASN A 425 -2.23 -5.56 3.01
C ASN A 425 -2.98 -5.80 1.69
N TYR A 426 -3.76 -4.81 1.25
CA TYR A 426 -4.31 -4.75 -0.10
C TYR A 426 -3.61 -3.64 -0.89
N LEU A 427 -2.85 -4.02 -1.90
CA LEU A 427 -1.99 -3.13 -2.71
C LEU A 427 -2.75 -2.41 -3.85
N GLY A 428 -4.06 -2.64 -3.97
CA GLY A 428 -4.91 -2.03 -4.99
C GLY A 428 -4.75 -2.66 -6.37
N GLN A 429 -5.21 -1.92 -7.40
CA GLN A 429 -5.19 -2.38 -8.79
C GLN A 429 -3.85 -2.01 -9.44
N PHE A 430 -2.98 -2.99 -9.63
CA PHE A 430 -1.62 -2.78 -10.14
C PHE A 430 -1.57 -2.67 -11.66
N ASP A 431 -2.56 -3.20 -12.38
CA ASP A 431 -2.66 -3.14 -13.84
C ASP A 431 -2.63 -1.72 -14.40
N GLN A 432 -3.07 -0.75 -13.61
CA GLN A 432 -3.10 0.66 -14.01
C GLN A 432 -1.73 1.34 -13.98
N VAL A 433 -0.75 0.74 -13.32
CA VAL A 433 0.63 1.27 -13.23
C VAL A 433 1.40 0.99 -14.52
N LEU A 434 1.14 -0.18 -15.12
CA LEU A 434 1.82 -0.70 -16.31
C LEU A 434 0.79 -1.04 -17.40
N SER A 435 -0.19 -0.13 -17.65
CA SER A 435 -1.22 -0.29 -18.68
C SER A 435 -0.64 -0.32 -20.09
N GLY A 436 -1.44 -0.78 -21.07
CA GLY A 436 -1.01 -1.06 -22.45
C GLY A 436 -0.26 0.06 -23.19
N ASP A 437 -0.41 1.32 -22.79
CA ASP A 437 0.32 2.48 -23.33
C ASP A 437 1.61 2.80 -22.54
N SER A 438 1.93 2.02 -21.51
CA SER A 438 3.14 2.23 -20.72
C SER A 438 4.39 1.84 -21.53
N LEU A 439 5.45 2.66 -21.42
CA LEU A 439 6.78 2.37 -21.96
C LEU A 439 7.35 1.04 -21.45
N PHE A 440 6.98 0.66 -20.23
CA PHE A 440 7.45 -0.54 -19.58
C PHE A 440 6.30 -1.50 -19.28
N GLN A 441 6.60 -2.81 -19.29
CA GLN A 441 5.70 -3.86 -18.87
C GLN A 441 6.37 -4.70 -17.78
N ARG A 442 5.58 -5.45 -16.99
CA ARG A 442 6.15 -6.35 -16.00
C ARG A 442 6.90 -7.50 -16.66
N ALA A 443 8.11 -7.77 -16.21
CA ALA A 443 8.88 -8.93 -16.65
C ALA A 443 8.54 -10.16 -15.80
N ALA A 444 8.77 -11.35 -16.35
CA ALA A 444 8.55 -12.62 -15.67
C ALA A 444 9.72 -12.99 -14.74
N GLU A 445 10.92 -12.51 -15.05
CA GLU A 445 12.14 -12.79 -14.31
C GLU A 445 12.10 -12.16 -12.92
N SER A 446 12.69 -12.85 -11.94
CA SER A 446 12.75 -12.37 -10.55
C SER A 446 13.66 -11.16 -10.40
N ALA A 447 13.20 -10.17 -9.63
CA ALA A 447 14.04 -9.04 -9.21
C ALA A 447 15.02 -9.37 -8.07
N GLY A 448 15.10 -10.63 -7.65
CA GLY A 448 15.90 -11.09 -6.51
C GLY A 448 15.22 -10.93 -5.15
N PRO A 449 15.85 -11.42 -4.07
CA PRO A 449 15.31 -11.34 -2.71
C PRO A 449 15.37 -9.91 -2.19
N THR A 450 14.21 -9.31 -1.92
CA THR A 450 14.11 -7.91 -1.46
C THR A 450 14.51 -7.69 0.00
N HIS A 451 14.61 -8.77 0.79
CA HIS A 451 15.01 -8.74 2.19
C HIS A 451 16.21 -9.65 2.43
N SER A 452 17.07 -9.26 3.38
CA SER A 452 18.19 -10.10 3.78
C SER A 452 17.70 -11.45 4.34
N PRO A 453 18.25 -12.57 3.89
CA PRO A 453 17.92 -13.89 4.43
C PRO A 453 18.21 -14.05 5.92
N LYS A 454 19.09 -13.19 6.48
CA LYS A 454 19.43 -13.16 7.91
C LYS A 454 18.43 -12.37 8.75
N GLY A 455 17.48 -11.65 8.10
CA GLY A 455 16.50 -10.82 8.78
C GLY A 455 15.48 -11.66 9.56
N HIS A 456 15.01 -11.12 10.69
CA HIS A 456 13.82 -11.62 11.35
C HIS A 456 12.58 -11.16 10.59
N ARG A 457 11.55 -12.01 10.58
CA ARG A 457 10.23 -11.63 10.10
C ARG A 457 9.47 -10.99 11.28
N ASP A 458 8.84 -9.89 11.02
CA ASP A 458 8.05 -9.13 12.00
C ASP A 458 6.71 -9.82 12.35
N HIS A 459 6.13 -10.58 11.39
CA HIS A 459 4.88 -11.32 11.57
C HIS A 459 5.07 -12.81 11.25
N ILE A 460 4.24 -13.64 11.88
CA ILE A 460 4.20 -15.09 11.62
C ILE A 460 3.64 -15.37 10.23
N LEU A 461 2.57 -14.64 9.88
CA LEU A 461 1.88 -14.73 8.60
C LEU A 461 1.70 -13.32 8.01
N VAL A 462 2.07 -13.15 6.76
CA VAL A 462 1.80 -11.92 5.99
C VAL A 462 0.90 -12.28 4.82
N ILE A 463 -0.23 -11.59 4.71
CA ILE A 463 -1.19 -11.78 3.62
C ILE A 463 -1.20 -10.51 2.79
N GLU A 464 -0.78 -10.63 1.54
CA GLU A 464 -0.77 -9.53 0.58
C GLU A 464 -1.72 -9.86 -0.56
N SER A 465 -2.50 -8.87 -0.98
CA SER A 465 -3.41 -9.02 -2.10
C SER A 465 -3.31 -7.84 -3.05
N MET A 466 -3.44 -8.12 -4.33
CA MET A 466 -3.44 -7.09 -5.38
C MET A 466 -4.27 -7.55 -6.58
N ILE A 467 -4.71 -6.62 -7.39
CA ILE A 467 -5.28 -6.94 -8.69
C ILE A 467 -4.20 -6.73 -9.75
N ALA A 468 -3.85 -7.80 -10.43
CA ALA A 468 -2.91 -7.81 -11.54
C ALA A 468 -3.43 -8.76 -12.63
N GLU A 469 -3.26 -8.35 -13.90
CA GLU A 469 -3.75 -9.09 -15.08
C GLU A 469 -5.25 -9.40 -15.01
N GLY A 470 -6.03 -8.44 -14.47
CA GLY A 470 -7.47 -8.56 -14.28
C GLY A 470 -7.90 -9.55 -13.19
N CYS A 471 -6.98 -10.11 -12.41
CA CYS A 471 -7.23 -11.11 -11.38
C CYS A 471 -6.83 -10.61 -10.00
N LEU A 472 -7.66 -10.84 -8.98
CA LEU A 472 -7.21 -10.68 -7.59
C LEU A 472 -6.23 -11.81 -7.28
N GLN A 473 -4.98 -11.45 -7.04
CA GLN A 473 -3.92 -12.34 -6.59
C GLN A 473 -3.74 -12.18 -5.08
N ILE A 474 -3.59 -13.30 -4.37
CA ILE A 474 -3.46 -13.33 -2.92
C ILE A 474 -2.24 -14.18 -2.57
N GLU A 475 -1.32 -13.62 -1.80
CA GLU A 475 -0.11 -14.30 -1.33
C GLU A 475 -0.15 -14.46 0.19
N PHE A 476 0.07 -15.69 0.65
CA PHE A 476 0.25 -16.03 2.06
C PHE A 476 1.73 -16.33 2.28
N ARG A 477 2.43 -15.39 2.92
CA ARG A 477 3.86 -15.48 3.20
C ARG A 477 4.07 -15.95 4.64
N TYR A 478 4.76 -17.06 4.81
CA TYR A 478 4.97 -17.72 6.11
C TYR A 478 6.39 -18.27 6.26
N SER A 479 6.80 -18.59 7.49
CA SER A 479 8.05 -19.30 7.75
C SER A 479 7.87 -20.81 7.69
N SER A 480 8.62 -21.51 6.83
CA SER A 480 8.66 -22.98 6.80
C SER A 480 9.29 -23.61 8.05
N ASN A 481 9.93 -22.81 8.92
CA ASN A 481 10.37 -23.24 10.24
C ASN A 481 9.23 -23.30 11.25
N LEU A 482 8.12 -22.59 11.01
CA LEU A 482 6.97 -22.52 11.92
C LEU A 482 5.78 -23.36 11.43
N HIS A 483 5.55 -23.43 10.12
CA HIS A 483 4.37 -24.08 9.54
C HIS A 483 4.74 -25.11 8.49
N PHE A 484 3.87 -26.11 8.34
CA PHE A 484 3.86 -26.99 7.17
C PHE A 484 3.15 -26.30 6.01
N ALA A 485 3.62 -26.55 4.79
CA ALA A 485 3.03 -25.98 3.57
C ALA A 485 1.54 -26.33 3.45
N ASP A 486 1.21 -27.60 3.62
CA ASP A 486 -0.17 -28.13 3.50
C ASP A 486 -1.16 -27.38 4.41
N ASN A 487 -0.70 -26.95 5.58
CA ASN A 487 -1.54 -26.26 6.55
C ASN A 487 -1.84 -24.82 6.12
N ILE A 488 -0.86 -24.12 5.56
CA ILE A 488 -1.08 -22.76 5.00
C ILE A 488 -1.86 -22.83 3.67
N GLU A 489 -1.64 -23.88 2.87
CA GLU A 489 -2.46 -24.14 1.68
C GLU A 489 -3.93 -24.34 2.04
N LEU A 490 -4.21 -25.08 3.13
CA LEU A 490 -5.58 -25.27 3.63
C LEU A 490 -6.23 -23.94 4.05
N LEU A 491 -5.49 -23.05 4.74
CA LEU A 491 -5.96 -21.70 5.06
C LEU A 491 -6.27 -20.89 3.79
N ALA A 492 -5.36 -20.93 2.82
CA ALA A 492 -5.52 -20.23 1.56
C ALA A 492 -6.73 -20.74 0.75
N ASP A 493 -6.99 -22.06 0.79
CA ASP A 493 -8.16 -22.67 0.16
C ASP A 493 -9.47 -22.31 0.88
N HIS A 494 -9.45 -22.23 2.21
CA HIS A 494 -10.59 -21.73 2.97
C HIS A 494 -10.87 -20.28 2.62
N TYR A 495 -9.84 -19.44 2.55
CA TYR A 495 -9.97 -18.03 2.18
C TYR A 495 -10.62 -17.87 0.80
N LEU A 496 -10.09 -18.55 -0.20
CA LEU A 496 -10.62 -18.47 -1.57
C LEU A 496 -12.08 -18.96 -1.64
N ARG A 497 -12.40 -20.05 -0.94
CA ARG A 497 -13.77 -20.61 -0.89
C ARG A 497 -14.74 -19.64 -0.23
N VAL A 498 -14.38 -19.07 0.92
CA VAL A 498 -15.22 -18.07 1.61
C VAL A 498 -15.44 -16.84 0.72
N LEU A 499 -14.39 -16.39 0.03
CA LEU A 499 -14.50 -15.24 -0.87
C LEU A 499 -15.50 -15.52 -2.00
N HIS A 500 -15.46 -16.72 -2.61
CA HIS A 500 -16.45 -17.13 -3.61
C HIS A 500 -17.87 -17.20 -3.03
N GLU A 501 -18.04 -17.74 -1.83
CA GLU A 501 -19.34 -17.82 -1.15
C GLU A 501 -19.89 -16.42 -0.88
N LEU A 502 -19.04 -15.49 -0.44
CA LEU A 502 -19.45 -14.11 -0.14
C LEU A 502 -19.81 -13.33 -1.42
N ILE A 503 -19.02 -13.49 -2.49
CA ILE A 503 -19.37 -12.93 -3.81
C ILE A 503 -20.73 -13.47 -4.26
N ALA A 504 -20.92 -14.78 -4.24
CA ALA A 504 -22.19 -15.40 -4.65
C ALA A 504 -23.38 -14.92 -3.79
N TYR A 505 -23.16 -14.75 -2.49
CA TYR A 505 -24.17 -14.22 -1.58
C TYR A 505 -24.57 -12.79 -1.95
N CYS A 506 -23.61 -11.89 -2.12
CA CYS A 506 -23.87 -10.49 -2.49
C CYS A 506 -24.56 -10.33 -3.86
N LEU A 507 -24.36 -11.29 -4.77
CA LEU A 507 -25.03 -11.31 -6.08
C LEU A 507 -26.44 -11.89 -6.05
N SER A 508 -26.90 -12.41 -4.90
CA SER A 508 -28.23 -13.02 -4.78
C SER A 508 -29.31 -11.96 -4.77
N PRO A 509 -30.46 -12.19 -5.45
CA PRO A 509 -31.55 -11.23 -5.45
C PRO A 509 -32.12 -10.95 -4.04
N GLY A 510 -32.41 -9.69 -3.74
CA GLY A 510 -33.01 -9.27 -2.47
C GLY A 510 -32.06 -9.29 -1.27
N VAL A 511 -30.77 -9.39 -1.51
CA VAL A 511 -29.73 -9.28 -0.49
C VAL A 511 -29.24 -7.83 -0.43
N GLY A 512 -29.03 -7.35 0.78
CA GLY A 512 -28.44 -6.03 1.02
C GLY A 512 -29.17 -5.30 2.15
N CYS A 513 -28.45 -4.44 2.83
CA CYS A 513 -29.03 -3.54 3.82
C CYS A 513 -28.09 -2.36 4.05
N PHE A 514 -28.65 -1.28 4.57
CA PHE A 514 -27.88 -0.16 5.10
C PHE A 514 -27.36 -0.47 6.50
N SER A 515 -26.26 0.17 6.85
CA SER A 515 -25.69 0.15 8.20
C SER A 515 -25.43 1.59 8.69
N PRO A 516 -25.20 1.83 9.99
CA PRO A 516 -25.08 3.19 10.53
C PRO A 516 -24.06 4.08 9.80
N SER A 517 -22.95 3.52 9.35
CA SER A 517 -21.90 4.28 8.65
C SER A 517 -22.29 4.78 7.25
N ASP A 518 -23.39 4.29 6.67
CA ASP A 518 -23.92 4.79 5.39
C ASP A 518 -24.62 6.15 5.54
N PHE A 519 -24.86 6.59 6.79
CA PHE A 519 -25.50 7.87 7.11
C PHE A 519 -24.61 8.75 7.99
N PRO A 520 -23.45 9.21 7.51
CA PRO A 520 -22.44 9.88 8.34
C PRO A 520 -22.90 11.21 8.96
N LEU A 521 -23.94 11.82 8.43
CA LEU A 521 -24.51 13.07 8.95
C LEU A 521 -25.48 12.89 10.12
N ILE A 522 -25.85 11.66 10.43
CA ILE A 522 -26.84 11.35 11.48
C ILE A 522 -26.17 10.44 12.52
N GLN A 523 -26.11 10.89 13.75
CA GLN A 523 -25.69 10.02 14.85
C GLN A 523 -26.87 9.16 15.30
N PHE A 524 -26.88 7.91 14.89
CA PHE A 524 -27.83 6.92 15.37
C PHE A 524 -27.26 6.21 16.60
N ASP A 525 -28.14 5.98 17.61
CA ASP A 525 -27.92 4.84 18.48
C ASP A 525 -28.45 3.57 17.80
N ASP A 526 -28.00 2.40 18.26
CA ASP A 526 -28.35 1.11 17.62
C ASP A 526 -29.87 0.87 17.56
N SER A 527 -30.64 1.43 18.51
CA SER A 527 -32.10 1.28 18.55
C SER A 527 -32.82 2.19 17.54
N ALA A 528 -32.38 3.43 17.41
CA ALA A 528 -32.93 4.39 16.45
C ALA A 528 -32.64 3.98 15.01
N PHE A 529 -31.46 3.41 14.76
CA PHE A 529 -31.12 2.88 13.44
C PHE A 529 -31.98 1.68 13.05
N ALA A 530 -32.19 0.72 13.97
CA ALA A 530 -33.01 -0.46 13.72
C ALA A 530 -34.50 -0.10 13.41
N GLU A 531 -34.99 1.00 13.96
CA GLU A 531 -36.34 1.49 13.68
C GLU A 531 -36.45 2.19 12.34
N LEU A 532 -35.41 2.96 11.95
CA LEU A 532 -35.32 3.60 10.63
C LEU A 532 -35.16 2.57 9.50
N ALA A 533 -34.29 1.58 9.69
CA ALA A 533 -34.07 0.50 8.71
C ALA A 533 -35.38 -0.23 8.38
N LYS A 534 -36.20 -0.55 9.40
CA LYS A 534 -37.53 -1.14 9.20
C LYS A 534 -38.50 -0.23 8.43
N GLN A 535 -38.37 1.09 8.59
CA GLN A 535 -39.24 2.04 7.86
C GLN A 535 -38.82 2.16 6.39
N ILE A 536 -37.52 2.08 6.09
CA ILE A 536 -36.98 2.11 4.71
C ILE A 536 -37.37 0.82 3.99
N GLU A 537 -37.21 -0.35 4.59
CA GLU A 537 -37.66 -1.63 4.03
C GLU A 537 -39.16 -1.63 3.72
N TYR A 538 -39.97 -0.92 4.50
CA TYR A 538 -41.40 -0.79 4.26
C TYR A 538 -41.74 0.12 3.07
N LEU A 539 -40.87 1.11 2.79
CA LEU A 539 -41.07 2.03 1.66
C LEU A 539 -40.65 1.43 0.32
N ASP A 540 -39.69 0.52 0.30
CA ASP A 540 -39.27 -0.21 -0.91
C ASP A 540 -40.25 -1.36 -1.30
N LEU A 541 -41.19 -1.68 -0.44
CA LEU A 541 -42.26 -2.67 -0.69
C LEU A 541 -43.57 -2.04 -1.17
N VAL A 542 -43.67 -0.72 -1.29
CA VAL A 542 -44.83 0.05 -1.79
C VAL A 542 -44.49 0.77 -3.10
#